data_bcc1be9d967b054a240c1341a4f2bddd
#
_entry.id   bcc1be9d967b054a240c1341a4f2bddd
#
_cell.length_a   1.000
_cell.length_b   1.000
_cell.length_c   1.000
_cell.angle_alpha   90.00
_cell.angle_beta   90.00
_cell.angle_gamma   90.00
#
_symmetry.space_group_name_H-M   'P 1'
#
loop_
_entity.id
_entity.type
_entity.pdbx_description
1 polymer ?
#
loop_
_entity_poly.entity_id
_entity_poly.type
_entity_poly.pdbx_seq_one_letter_code
_entity_poly.pdbx_strand_id
1 'polypeptide(L)'
;MDINHKDFGLSFEIFPPRNLKASFKLWRTIEVLEKLNPNFISVTYGAGGSTRELTQSAVSVIAKEYNIDVAGHLTCVGSSKKEIMDIALEYGKAGARKIVALRGDSPEDQGS
;
A
#
# COMPACT_ATOMS: atom_id res chain seq x y z
N MET A 1 15.93 17.80 -7.01
CA MET A 1 16.88 16.76 -7.49
C MET A 1 16.17 15.81 -8.43
N ASP A 2 16.68 15.66 -9.62
CA ASP A 2 16.10 14.70 -10.56
C ASP A 2 16.66 13.31 -10.28
N ILE A 3 15.75 12.36 -10.14
CA ILE A 3 16.15 10.98 -9.96
C ILE A 3 16.10 10.25 -11.30
N ASN A 4 17.23 9.67 -11.67
CA ASN A 4 17.34 8.95 -12.93
C ASN A 4 17.03 7.47 -12.68
N HIS A 5 15.85 7.02 -13.11
CA HIS A 5 15.40 5.65 -12.94
C HIS A 5 16.19 4.63 -13.78
N LYS A 6 17.04 5.06 -14.66
CA LYS A 6 17.92 4.15 -15.40
C LYS A 6 18.95 3.49 -14.49
N ASP A 7 19.31 4.16 -13.41
CA ASP A 7 20.34 3.67 -12.49
C ASP A 7 19.77 2.83 -11.38
N PHE A 8 18.51 3.08 -10.96
CA PHE A 8 17.87 2.31 -9.91
C PHE A 8 16.36 2.52 -9.94
N GLY A 9 15.64 1.62 -9.30
CA GLY A 9 14.21 1.79 -9.08
C GLY A 9 13.97 2.54 -7.77
N LEU A 10 12.91 3.34 -7.73
CA LEU A 10 12.52 4.09 -6.54
C LEU A 10 11.06 3.77 -6.20
N SER A 11 10.83 3.41 -4.97
CA SER A 11 9.46 3.22 -4.47
C SER A 11 9.35 3.79 -3.06
N PHE A 12 8.13 4.13 -2.67
CA PHE A 12 7.84 4.65 -1.34
C PHE A 12 6.79 3.77 -0.69
N GLU A 13 6.84 3.70 0.63
CA GLU A 13 5.86 2.98 1.42
C GLU A 13 5.14 3.97 2.32
N ILE A 14 3.82 3.90 2.37
CA ILE A 14 3.00 4.78 3.19
C ILE A 14 2.05 3.96 4.05
N PHE A 15 1.59 4.57 5.15
CA PHE A 15 0.55 4.00 5.99
C PHE A 15 -0.78 4.62 5.61
N PRO A 16 -1.89 3.86 5.63
CA PRO A 16 -3.20 4.43 5.34
C PRO A 16 -3.58 5.46 6.43
N PRO A 17 -4.18 6.58 6.06
CA PRO A 17 -4.55 7.61 7.03
C PRO A 17 -5.72 7.11 7.89
N ARG A 18 -5.66 7.37 9.20
CA ARG A 18 -6.67 6.91 10.15
C ARG A 18 -7.73 7.95 10.46
N ASN A 19 -7.49 9.20 10.09
CA ASN A 19 -8.44 10.28 10.32
C ASN A 19 -8.30 11.34 9.23
N LEU A 20 -9.20 12.30 9.24
CA LEU A 20 -9.25 13.30 8.19
C LEU A 20 -8.01 14.19 8.16
N LYS A 21 -7.49 14.56 9.34
CA LYS A 21 -6.28 15.39 9.42
C LYS A 21 -5.08 14.67 8.83
N ALA A 22 -4.89 13.39 9.18
CA ALA A 22 -3.82 12.58 8.63
C ALA A 22 -3.98 12.41 7.12
N SER A 23 -5.21 12.33 6.63
CA SER A 23 -5.52 12.22 5.22
C SER A 23 -5.02 13.44 4.44
N PHE A 24 -5.31 14.64 4.91
CA PHE A 24 -4.83 15.85 4.26
C PHE A 24 -3.31 15.92 4.19
N LYS A 25 -2.66 15.53 5.28
CA LYS A 25 -1.19 15.51 5.33
C LYS A 25 -0.61 14.49 4.34
N LEU A 26 -1.23 13.32 4.26
CA LEU A 26 -0.80 12.26 3.34
C LEU A 26 -0.90 12.72 1.89
N TRP A 27 -2.02 13.31 1.51
CA TRP A 27 -2.22 13.71 0.11
C TRP A 27 -1.22 14.78 -0.31
N ARG A 28 -0.86 15.71 0.58
CA ARG A 28 0.19 16.69 0.31
C ARG A 28 1.54 16.00 0.10
N THR A 29 1.82 14.97 0.92
CA THR A 29 3.05 14.20 0.79
C THR A 29 3.09 13.49 -0.56
N ILE A 30 1.99 12.85 -0.96
CA ILE A 30 1.93 12.13 -2.23
C ILE A 30 2.13 13.07 -3.42
N GLU A 31 1.59 14.29 -3.35
CA GLU A 31 1.82 15.29 -4.41
C GLU A 31 3.30 15.59 -4.59
N VAL A 32 4.05 15.67 -3.50
CA VAL A 32 5.51 15.87 -3.57
C VAL A 32 6.20 14.63 -4.12
N LEU A 33 5.82 13.45 -3.65
CA LEU A 33 6.43 12.19 -4.09
C LEU A 33 6.18 11.91 -5.58
N GLU A 34 5.01 12.29 -6.08
CA GLU A 34 4.68 12.11 -7.49
C GLU A 34 5.69 12.78 -8.41
N LYS A 35 6.21 13.92 -8.00
CA LYS A 35 7.19 14.68 -8.77
C LYS A 35 8.53 13.97 -8.91
N LEU A 36 8.79 13.00 -8.06
CA LEU A 36 10.02 12.19 -8.12
C LEU A 36 9.88 11.00 -9.06
N ASN A 37 8.72 10.83 -9.68
CA ASN A 37 8.43 9.75 -10.63
C ASN A 37 8.77 8.36 -10.08
N PRO A 38 8.21 7.96 -8.92
CA PRO A 38 8.51 6.65 -8.37
C PRO A 38 7.95 5.53 -9.26
N ASN A 39 8.53 4.35 -9.15
CA ASN A 39 8.02 3.17 -9.85
C ASN A 39 6.65 2.77 -9.28
N PHE A 40 6.48 2.90 -7.97
CA PHE A 40 5.19 2.69 -7.31
C PHE A 40 5.22 3.22 -5.88
N ILE A 41 4.03 3.37 -5.32
CA ILE A 41 3.85 3.62 -3.89
C ILE A 41 3.11 2.41 -3.32
N SER A 42 3.62 1.83 -2.23
CA SER A 42 2.95 0.73 -1.56
C SER A 42 2.22 1.23 -0.31
N VAL A 43 1.07 0.63 -0.02
CA VAL A 43 0.25 1.00 1.13
C VAL A 43 0.18 -0.19 2.08
N THR A 44 0.63 0.03 3.32
CA THR A 44 0.64 -1.00 4.35
C THR A 44 -0.73 -1.13 5.02
N TYR A 45 -0.89 -2.15 5.85
CA TYR A 45 -2.01 -2.20 6.78
C TYR A 45 -1.53 -2.79 8.11
N GLY A 46 -2.32 -2.57 9.16
CA GLY A 46 -1.94 -2.97 10.51
C GLY A 46 -1.96 -4.48 10.71
N ALA A 47 -1.36 -4.91 11.81
CA ALA A 47 -1.29 -6.31 12.19
C ALA A 47 -2.70 -6.93 12.21
N GLY A 48 -2.79 -8.16 11.71
CA GLY A 48 -4.07 -8.86 11.64
C GLY A 48 -5.08 -8.30 10.66
N GLY A 49 -4.66 -7.37 9.80
CA GLY A 49 -5.55 -6.78 8.80
C GLY A 49 -6.53 -5.77 9.35
N SER A 50 -6.26 -5.22 10.54
CA SER A 50 -7.17 -4.29 11.21
C SER A 50 -7.45 -3.01 10.42
N THR A 51 -6.58 -2.65 9.49
CA THR A 51 -6.73 -1.43 8.66
C THR A 51 -6.96 -1.77 7.19
N ARG A 52 -7.43 -2.99 6.89
CA ARG A 52 -7.60 -3.44 5.51
C ARG A 52 -8.48 -2.51 4.68
N GLU A 53 -9.61 -2.08 5.23
CA GLU A 53 -10.53 -1.19 4.52
C GLU A 53 -9.90 0.18 4.25
N LEU A 54 -9.16 0.70 5.22
CA LEU A 54 -8.44 1.97 5.04
C LEU A 54 -7.37 1.84 3.96
N THR A 55 -6.67 0.71 3.95
CA THR A 55 -5.64 0.44 2.95
C THR A 55 -6.24 0.38 1.55
N GLN A 56 -7.34 -0.33 1.38
CA GLN A 56 -8.01 -0.44 0.09
C GLN A 56 -8.54 0.91 -0.38
N SER A 57 -9.08 1.72 0.53
CA SER A 57 -9.53 3.07 0.20
C SER A 57 -8.38 3.94 -0.26
N ALA A 58 -7.24 3.88 0.44
CA ALA A 58 -6.06 4.65 0.05
C ALA A 58 -5.52 4.21 -1.31
N VAL A 59 -5.46 2.91 -1.56
CA VAL A 59 -5.06 2.35 -2.86
C VAL A 59 -5.96 2.89 -3.96
N SER A 60 -7.27 2.87 -3.74
CA SER A 60 -8.24 3.35 -4.73
C SER A 60 -8.05 4.83 -5.05
N VAL A 61 -7.85 5.67 -4.04
CA VAL A 61 -7.65 7.10 -4.25
C VAL A 61 -6.35 7.36 -5.02
N ILE A 62 -5.25 6.69 -4.63
CA ILE A 62 -3.98 6.89 -5.32
C ILE A 62 -4.07 6.46 -6.78
N ALA A 63 -4.71 5.33 -7.04
CA ALA A 63 -4.86 4.82 -8.40
C ALA A 63 -5.68 5.75 -9.30
N LYS A 64 -6.68 6.43 -8.73
CA LYS A 64 -7.60 7.28 -9.49
C LYS A 64 -7.13 8.72 -9.62
N GLU A 65 -6.51 9.26 -8.57
CA GLU A 65 -6.23 10.68 -8.49
C GLU A 65 -4.79 11.07 -8.83
N TYR A 66 -3.90 10.11 -8.87
CA TYR A 66 -2.48 10.37 -9.08
C TYR A 66 -1.94 9.50 -10.23
N ASN A 67 -0.93 10.01 -10.90
CA ASN A 67 -0.27 9.27 -11.98
C ASN A 67 0.89 8.45 -11.43
N ILE A 68 0.58 7.54 -10.51
CA ILE A 68 1.55 6.68 -9.85
C ILE A 68 0.95 5.28 -9.76
N ASP A 69 1.74 4.26 -10.08
CA ASP A 69 1.32 2.88 -9.81
C ASP A 69 1.27 2.68 -8.30
N VAL A 70 0.27 1.97 -7.82
CA VAL A 70 0.10 1.69 -6.40
C VAL A 70 0.11 0.19 -6.15
N ALA A 71 0.75 -0.20 -5.05
CA ALA A 71 0.81 -1.58 -4.59
C ALA A 71 0.10 -1.70 -3.25
N GLY A 72 -0.66 -2.76 -3.07
CA GLY A 72 -1.25 -3.07 -1.77
C GLY A 72 -0.39 -4.11 -1.06
N HIS A 73 -0.20 -3.95 0.25
CA HIS A 73 0.45 -4.97 1.06
C HIS A 73 -0.52 -6.12 1.30
N LEU A 74 0.00 -7.33 1.26
CA LEU A 74 -0.75 -8.54 1.51
C LEU A 74 0.01 -9.38 2.51
N THR A 75 -0.50 -9.42 3.73
CA THR A 75 0.08 -10.22 4.81
C THR A 75 -0.60 -11.59 4.81
N CYS A 76 0.19 -12.64 4.64
CA CYS A 76 -0.35 -13.98 4.40
C CYS A 76 -0.53 -14.82 5.66
N VAL A 77 0.12 -14.47 6.78
CA VAL A 77 0.03 -15.25 8.01
C VAL A 77 -1.43 -15.34 8.51
N GLY A 78 -1.86 -16.53 8.89
CA GLY A 78 -3.19 -16.73 9.44
C GLY A 78 -4.32 -16.71 8.43
N SER A 79 -4.03 -16.64 7.14
CA SER A 79 -5.04 -16.59 6.09
C SER A 79 -4.97 -17.83 5.19
N SER A 80 -6.13 -18.26 4.70
CA SER A 80 -6.20 -19.35 3.74
C SER A 80 -5.82 -18.86 2.34
N LYS A 81 -5.55 -19.80 1.44
CA LYS A 81 -5.28 -19.46 0.03
C LYS A 81 -6.44 -18.69 -0.60
N LYS A 82 -7.67 -19.07 -0.27
CA LYS A 82 -8.86 -18.41 -0.78
C LYS A 82 -8.94 -16.95 -0.30
N GLU A 83 -8.72 -16.73 0.98
CA GLU A 83 -8.73 -15.39 1.56
C GLU A 83 -7.67 -14.50 0.91
N ILE A 84 -6.46 -15.04 0.72
CA ILE A 84 -5.36 -14.31 0.08
C ILE A 84 -5.73 -13.94 -1.35
N MET A 85 -6.30 -14.89 -2.10
CA MET A 85 -6.70 -14.63 -3.47
C MET A 85 -7.81 -13.58 -3.54
N ASP A 86 -8.79 -13.65 -2.63
CA ASP A 86 -9.88 -12.68 -2.59
C ASP A 86 -9.35 -11.27 -2.30
N ILE A 87 -8.41 -11.14 -1.38
CA ILE A 87 -7.80 -9.84 -1.07
C ILE A 87 -7.03 -9.31 -2.28
N ALA A 88 -6.27 -10.16 -2.95
CA ALA A 88 -5.51 -9.77 -4.14
C ALA A 88 -6.45 -9.26 -5.24
N LEU A 89 -7.58 -9.95 -5.45
CA LEU A 89 -8.57 -9.54 -6.43
C LEU A 89 -9.22 -8.20 -6.08
N GLU A 90 -9.47 -7.97 -4.79
CA GLU A 90 -10.01 -6.68 -4.32
C GLU A 90 -9.03 -5.55 -4.58
N TYR A 91 -7.75 -5.76 -4.36
CA TYR A 91 -6.72 -4.76 -4.68
C TYR A 91 -6.73 -4.44 -6.17
N GLY A 92 -6.80 -5.46 -7.01
CA GLY A 92 -6.88 -5.26 -8.46
C GLY A 92 -8.09 -4.42 -8.87
N LYS A 93 -9.25 -4.69 -8.27
CA LYS A 93 -10.47 -3.92 -8.51
C LYS A 93 -10.34 -2.47 -8.04
N ALA A 94 -9.58 -2.25 -6.97
CA ALA A 94 -9.33 -0.90 -6.46
C ALA A 94 -8.35 -0.12 -7.34
N GLY A 95 -7.66 -0.79 -8.25
CA GLY A 95 -6.73 -0.15 -9.17
C GLY A 95 -5.27 -0.42 -8.91
N ALA A 96 -4.95 -1.29 -7.95
CA ALA A 96 -3.57 -1.66 -7.69
C ALA A 96 -3.03 -2.51 -8.85
N ARG A 97 -1.82 -2.24 -9.26
CA ARG A 97 -1.15 -3.01 -10.31
C ARG A 97 -0.08 -3.94 -9.75
N LYS A 98 0.24 -3.78 -8.48
CA LYS A 98 1.29 -4.55 -7.81
C LYS A 98 0.81 -4.96 -6.44
N ILE A 99 1.37 -6.03 -5.94
CA ILE A 99 1.12 -6.51 -4.58
C ILE A 99 2.47 -6.76 -3.93
N VAL A 100 2.62 -6.26 -2.71
CA VAL A 100 3.77 -6.59 -1.88
C VAL A 100 3.32 -7.69 -0.92
N ALA A 101 3.63 -8.92 -1.26
CA ALA A 101 3.24 -10.08 -0.47
C ALA A 101 4.30 -10.37 0.58
N LEU A 102 3.88 -10.53 1.82
CA LEU A 102 4.77 -10.85 2.93
C LEU A 102 4.09 -11.83 3.86
N ARG A 103 4.91 -12.60 4.60
CA ARG A 103 4.37 -13.54 5.56
C ARG A 103 3.66 -12.81 6.70
N GLY A 104 4.26 -11.75 7.22
CA GLY A 104 3.81 -11.07 8.42
C GLY A 104 4.30 -11.76 9.69
N ASP A 105 4.10 -11.10 10.83
CA ASP A 105 4.47 -11.66 12.12
C ASP A 105 3.46 -12.72 12.54
N SER A 106 3.95 -13.85 13.06
CA SER A 106 3.06 -14.86 13.59
C SER A 106 2.44 -14.38 14.91
N PRO A 107 1.26 -14.89 15.30
CA PRO A 107 0.67 -14.55 16.60
C PRO A 107 1.61 -14.86 17.77
N GLU A 108 2.44 -15.88 17.66
CA GLU A 108 3.42 -16.25 18.68
C GLU A 108 4.50 -15.18 18.83
N ASP A 109 4.96 -14.63 17.72
CA ASP A 109 5.96 -13.54 17.71
C ASP A 109 5.40 -12.28 18.31
N GLN A 110 4.10 -12.03 18.14
CA GLN A 110 3.42 -10.85 18.64
C GLN A 110 3.03 -10.96 20.11
N GLY A 111 2.87 -12.16 20.61
CA GLY A 111 2.40 -12.42 21.96
C GLY A 111 3.48 -12.42 23.04
N SER A 112 4.69 -12.23 22.66
CA SER A 112 5.82 -12.25 23.62
C SER A 112 5.95 -10.97 24.41
#